data_11ee1bf05f74ef42a97a3320a04c88e8
#
_entry.id   11ee1bf05f74ef42a97a3320a04c88e8
#
_cell.length_a   1.000
_cell.length_b   1.000
_cell.length_c   1.000
_cell.angle_alpha   90.00
_cell.angle_beta   90.00
_cell.angle_gamma   90.00
#
_symmetry.space_group_name_H-M   'P 1'
#
loop_
_entity.id
_entity.type
_entity.pdbx_description
1 polymer ?
#
loop_
_entity_poly.entity_id
_entity_poly.type
_entity_poly.pdbx_seq_one_letter_code
_entity_poly.pdbx_strand_id
1 'polypeptide(L)'
;MANTIENLLTRNLLEVFGERDAVKRRAVIAAIWAQDGVFADPYGRYVGYAALNDAVSQLHAKFPGFVFTPIGAPQAFYDAGRLAWGHGPAGEPPKVTGLDVATVRDGRIVALSAFIDPTS
;
A
#
# COMPACT_ATOMS: atom_id res chain seq x y z
N MET A 1 2.85 -18.76 10.06
CA MET A 1 1.75 -17.78 9.95
C MET A 1 1.33 -17.67 8.49
N ALA A 2 0.08 -17.86 8.26
CA ALA A 2 -0.43 -17.68 6.91
C ALA A 2 -0.40 -16.21 6.53
N ASN A 3 0.04 -15.91 5.31
CA ASN A 3 -0.09 -14.58 4.74
C ASN A 3 -1.51 -14.45 4.18
N THR A 4 -2.47 -14.15 5.07
CA THR A 4 -3.83 -13.85 4.61
C THR A 4 -3.82 -12.57 3.80
N ILE A 5 -4.81 -12.42 2.93
CA ILE A 5 -4.93 -11.20 2.12
C ILE A 5 -5.13 -9.99 3.02
N GLU A 6 -5.93 -10.14 4.08
CA GLU A 6 -6.13 -9.07 5.06
C GLU A 6 -4.81 -8.63 5.69
N ASN A 7 -3.98 -9.58 6.08
CA ASN A 7 -2.68 -9.29 6.68
C ASN A 7 -1.75 -8.61 5.68
N LEU A 8 -1.72 -9.08 4.44
CA LEU A 8 -0.90 -8.49 3.38
C LEU A 8 -1.30 -7.05 3.09
N LEU A 9 -2.60 -6.77 3.04
CA LEU A 9 -3.10 -5.40 2.83
C LEU A 9 -2.67 -4.48 3.96
N THR A 10 -2.81 -4.93 5.21
CA THR A 10 -2.42 -4.14 6.38
C THR A 10 -0.91 -3.89 6.41
N ARG A 11 -0.12 -4.92 6.16
CA ARG A 11 1.34 -4.78 6.11
C ARG A 11 1.78 -3.87 4.97
N ASN A 12 1.15 -3.97 3.81
CA ASN A 12 1.48 -3.07 2.71
C ASN A 12 1.22 -1.61 3.09
N LEU A 13 0.09 -1.33 3.72
CA LEU A 13 -0.24 0.03 4.12
C LEU A 13 0.75 0.58 5.14
N LEU A 14 1.06 -0.19 6.18
CA LEU A 14 1.80 0.31 7.34
C LEU A 14 3.31 0.08 7.24
N GLU A 15 3.76 -1.00 6.59
CA GLU A 15 5.16 -1.38 6.56
C GLU A 15 5.82 -1.15 5.19
N VAL A 16 5.06 -0.85 4.16
CA VAL A 16 5.57 -0.41 2.86
C VAL A 16 5.29 1.09 2.70
N PHE A 17 4.04 1.48 2.57
CA PHE A 17 3.69 2.88 2.37
C PHE A 17 3.93 3.72 3.62
N GLY A 18 3.78 3.15 4.80
CA GLY A 18 4.06 3.82 6.08
C GLY A 18 5.51 3.82 6.51
N GLU A 19 6.39 3.06 5.85
CA GLU A 19 7.80 2.95 6.23
C GLU A 19 8.64 3.99 5.48
N ARG A 20 9.30 4.88 6.24
CA ARG A 20 10.11 5.95 5.65
C ARG A 20 11.50 5.51 5.25
N ASP A 21 12.03 4.47 5.89
CA ASP A 21 13.36 3.95 5.58
C ASP A 21 13.26 3.05 4.34
N ALA A 22 13.87 3.48 3.24
CA ALA A 22 13.79 2.77 1.96
C ALA A 22 14.43 1.37 2.01
N VAL A 23 15.43 1.16 2.85
CA VAL A 23 16.08 -0.15 2.99
C VAL A 23 15.16 -1.12 3.72
N LYS A 24 14.56 -0.69 4.84
CA LYS A 24 13.60 -1.51 5.58
C LYS A 24 12.37 -1.81 4.71
N ARG A 25 11.88 -0.81 4.03
CA ARG A 25 10.73 -0.93 3.13
C ARG A 25 10.98 -1.96 2.03
N ARG A 26 12.17 -1.91 1.43
CA ARG A 26 12.54 -2.85 0.36
C ARG A 26 12.49 -4.30 0.83
N ALA A 27 12.92 -4.55 2.05
CA ALA A 27 12.86 -5.90 2.61
C ALA A 27 11.42 -6.39 2.79
N VAL A 28 10.52 -5.52 3.23
CA VAL A 28 9.10 -5.87 3.36
C VAL A 28 8.47 -6.10 1.99
N ILE A 29 8.78 -5.26 1.02
CA ILE A 29 8.28 -5.44 -0.36
C ILE A 29 8.67 -6.84 -0.87
N ALA A 30 9.92 -7.23 -0.68
CA ALA A 30 10.38 -8.56 -1.11
C ALA A 30 9.66 -9.70 -0.38
N ALA A 31 9.20 -9.46 0.85
CA ALA A 31 8.51 -10.47 1.63
C ALA A 31 7.03 -10.63 1.26
N ILE A 32 6.35 -9.56 0.85
CA ILE A 32 4.89 -9.59 0.67
C ILE A 32 4.43 -9.38 -0.77
N TRP A 33 5.30 -8.92 -1.66
CA TRP A 33 4.97 -8.70 -3.07
C TRP A 33 5.59 -9.77 -3.97
N ALA A 34 4.90 -10.10 -5.05
CA ALA A 34 5.52 -10.87 -6.13
C ALA A 34 6.58 -10.02 -6.83
N GLN A 35 7.63 -10.67 -7.35
CA GLN A 35 8.75 -9.96 -7.96
C GLN A 35 8.33 -9.08 -9.14
N ASP A 36 7.33 -9.51 -9.88
CA ASP A 36 6.76 -8.79 -11.03
C ASP A 36 5.41 -8.15 -10.69
N GLY A 37 5.13 -7.96 -9.41
CA GLY A 37 3.88 -7.36 -8.95
C GLY A 37 3.69 -5.94 -9.49
N VAL A 38 2.44 -5.56 -9.69
CA VAL A 38 2.09 -4.28 -10.28
C VAL A 38 1.32 -3.44 -9.27
N PHE A 39 1.84 -2.26 -8.99
CA PHE A 39 1.13 -1.23 -8.24
C PHE A 39 0.67 -0.15 -9.21
N ALA A 40 -0.59 0.24 -9.12
CA ALA A 40 -1.13 1.32 -9.96
C ALA A 40 -1.96 2.28 -9.11
N ASP A 41 -1.84 3.56 -9.40
CA ASP A 41 -2.68 4.61 -8.86
C ASP A 41 -2.99 5.62 -9.97
N PRO A 42 -3.75 6.70 -9.69
CA PRO A 42 -4.07 7.67 -10.75
C PRO A 42 -2.87 8.37 -11.39
N TYR A 43 -1.70 8.29 -10.76
CA TYR A 43 -0.50 9.00 -11.22
C TYR A 43 0.48 8.12 -11.98
N GLY A 44 0.35 6.79 -11.87
CA GLY A 44 1.26 5.90 -12.57
C GLY A 44 1.03 4.43 -12.32
N ARG A 45 1.80 3.64 -13.04
CA ARG A 45 1.79 2.18 -12.96
C ARG A 45 3.23 1.73 -12.77
N TYR A 46 3.49 0.98 -11.72
CA TYR A 46 4.83 0.62 -11.28
C TYR A 46 4.97 -0.89 -11.22
N VAL A 47 5.96 -1.44 -11.90
CA VAL A 47 6.16 -2.88 -11.98
C VAL A 47 7.48 -3.24 -11.30
N GLY A 48 7.40 -4.17 -10.34
CA GLY A 48 8.57 -4.71 -9.66
C GLY A 48 8.96 -3.95 -8.40
N TYR A 49 9.89 -4.54 -7.64
CA TYR A 49 10.24 -4.06 -6.30
C TYR A 49 10.87 -2.67 -6.31
N ALA A 50 11.82 -2.43 -7.22
CA ALA A 50 12.54 -1.16 -7.26
C ALA A 50 11.61 0.00 -7.61
N ALA A 51 10.75 -0.19 -8.62
CA ALA A 51 9.82 0.85 -9.04
C ALA A 51 8.81 1.19 -7.93
N LEU A 52 8.30 0.18 -7.22
CA LEU A 52 7.40 0.40 -6.09
C LEU A 52 8.10 1.16 -4.97
N ASN A 53 9.32 0.75 -4.62
CA ASN A 53 10.08 1.38 -3.55
C ASN A 53 10.36 2.86 -3.88
N ASP A 54 10.75 3.14 -5.11
CA ASP A 54 11.01 4.51 -5.57
C ASP A 54 9.73 5.36 -5.53
N ALA A 55 8.60 4.80 -5.95
CA ALA A 55 7.32 5.51 -5.93
C ALA A 55 6.94 5.92 -4.51
N VAL A 56 7.14 5.03 -3.52
CA VAL A 56 6.87 5.35 -2.12
C VAL A 56 7.84 6.40 -1.60
N SER A 57 9.13 6.32 -1.95
CA SER A 57 10.11 7.32 -1.55
C SER A 57 9.73 8.72 -2.07
N GLN A 58 9.26 8.81 -3.31
CA GLN A 58 8.80 10.07 -3.89
C GLN A 58 7.58 10.60 -3.17
N LEU A 59 6.66 9.71 -2.79
CA LEU A 59 5.47 10.09 -2.03
C LEU A 59 5.85 10.68 -0.67
N HIS A 60 6.80 10.05 0.04
CA HIS A 60 7.26 10.56 1.34
C HIS A 60 7.96 11.90 1.21
N ALA A 61 8.73 12.11 0.15
CA ALA A 61 9.40 13.39 -0.10
C ALA A 61 8.39 14.50 -0.39
N LYS A 62 7.29 14.16 -1.07
CA LYS A 62 6.26 15.12 -1.46
C LYS A 62 5.36 15.51 -0.27
N PHE A 63 5.17 14.60 0.69
CA PHE A 63 4.29 14.82 1.83
C PHE A 63 5.02 14.51 3.15
N PRO A 64 5.99 15.36 3.52
CA PRO A 64 6.72 15.15 4.79
C PRO A 64 5.77 15.23 5.98
N GLY A 65 5.96 14.32 6.94
CA GLY A 65 5.12 14.28 8.15
C GLY A 65 3.77 13.61 8.00
N PHE A 66 3.40 13.19 6.81
CA PHE A 66 2.15 12.46 6.57
C PHE A 66 2.29 11.01 6.99
N VAL A 67 1.20 10.44 7.49
CA VAL A 67 1.11 9.02 7.85
C VAL A 67 -0.10 8.39 7.18
N PHE A 68 -0.03 7.07 6.99
CA PHE A 68 -1.16 6.28 6.53
C PHE A 68 -1.84 5.62 7.71
N THR A 69 -3.18 5.63 7.71
CA THR A 69 -3.99 4.97 8.73
C THR A 69 -5.05 4.13 8.06
N PRO A 70 -5.29 2.88 8.54
CA PRO A 70 -6.39 2.09 8.00
C PRO A 70 -7.73 2.68 8.45
N ILE A 71 -8.72 2.60 7.58
CA ILE A 71 -10.09 3.01 7.89
C ILE A 71 -10.95 1.76 7.84
N GLY A 72 -11.35 1.28 8.99
CA GLY A 72 -12.06 0.02 9.11
C GLY A 72 -11.15 -1.18 8.93
N ALA A 73 -11.74 -2.35 8.85
CA ALA A 73 -11.04 -3.60 8.70
C ALA A 73 -10.88 -3.98 7.23
N PRO A 74 -9.78 -4.67 6.87
CA PRO A 74 -9.68 -5.22 5.53
C PRO A 74 -10.71 -6.30 5.29
N GLN A 75 -11.12 -6.47 4.05
CA GLN A 75 -12.04 -7.52 3.63
C GLN A 75 -11.41 -8.28 2.48
N ALA A 76 -11.66 -9.60 2.45
CA ALA A 76 -11.11 -10.44 1.40
C ALA A 76 -12.04 -11.62 1.11
N PHE A 77 -12.05 -12.05 -0.14
CA PHE A 77 -12.64 -13.32 -0.55
C PHE A 77 -11.89 -13.81 -1.80
N TYR A 78 -11.77 -15.14 -1.92
CA TYR A 78 -11.00 -15.78 -2.99
C TYR A 78 -9.58 -15.20 -3.05
N ASP A 79 -9.18 -14.61 -4.16
CA ASP A 79 -7.85 -14.07 -4.38
C ASP A 79 -7.79 -12.53 -4.26
N ALA A 80 -8.90 -11.89 -3.90
CA ALA A 80 -9.00 -10.42 -3.88
C ALA A 80 -9.26 -9.89 -2.48
N GLY A 81 -8.80 -8.68 -2.23
CA GLY A 81 -9.06 -7.99 -0.97
C GLY A 81 -9.03 -6.48 -1.12
N ARG A 82 -9.58 -5.81 -0.12
CA ARG A 82 -9.65 -4.36 -0.09
C ARG A 82 -9.38 -3.81 1.31
N LEU A 83 -8.81 -2.61 1.36
CA LEU A 83 -8.59 -1.88 2.62
C LEU A 83 -8.69 -0.39 2.35
N ALA A 84 -9.62 0.28 3.03
CA ALA A 84 -9.71 1.74 2.99
C ALA A 84 -8.62 2.35 3.87
N TRP A 85 -8.13 3.53 3.48
CA TRP A 85 -7.04 4.19 4.20
C TRP A 85 -7.19 5.70 4.17
N GLY A 86 -6.55 6.35 5.16
CA GLY A 86 -6.40 7.78 5.21
C GLY A 86 -4.93 8.17 5.14
N HIS A 87 -4.64 9.36 4.62
CA HIS A 87 -3.30 9.90 4.48
C HIS A 87 -3.32 11.38 4.87
N GLY A 88 -2.51 11.74 5.84
CA GLY A 88 -2.46 13.10 6.36
C GLY A 88 -1.42 13.24 7.46
N PRO A 89 -1.28 14.46 8.02
CA PRO A 89 -0.33 14.70 9.10
C PRO A 89 -0.64 13.82 10.32
N ALA A 90 0.40 13.37 10.98
CA ALA A 90 0.27 12.54 12.19
C ALA A 90 -0.56 13.29 13.26
N GLY A 91 -1.51 12.58 13.87
CA GLY A 91 -2.35 13.14 14.92
C GLY A 91 -3.50 14.02 14.44
N GLU A 92 -3.68 14.16 13.13
CA GLU A 92 -4.76 14.96 12.54
C GLU A 92 -5.68 14.08 11.70
N PRO A 93 -6.90 14.54 11.41
CA PRO A 93 -7.75 13.85 10.45
C PRO A 93 -7.08 13.75 9.07
N PRO A 94 -7.36 12.68 8.29
CA PRO A 94 -6.76 12.54 6.97
C PRO A 94 -7.08 13.71 6.05
N LYS A 95 -6.10 14.10 5.26
CA LYS A 95 -6.29 15.06 4.17
C LYS A 95 -6.85 14.40 2.91
N VAL A 96 -6.51 13.14 2.74
CA VAL A 96 -6.92 12.33 1.59
C VAL A 96 -7.34 10.97 2.11
N THR A 97 -8.37 10.40 1.52
CA THR A 97 -8.76 9.01 1.77
C THR A 97 -8.75 8.24 0.47
N GLY A 98 -8.64 6.93 0.57
CA GLY A 98 -8.61 6.07 -0.60
C GLY A 98 -8.91 4.63 -0.27
N LEU A 99 -8.74 3.78 -1.26
CA LEU A 99 -9.04 2.36 -1.17
C LEU A 99 -7.99 1.57 -1.93
N ASP A 100 -7.35 0.63 -1.24
CA ASP A 100 -6.48 -0.35 -1.88
C ASP A 100 -7.32 -1.58 -2.24
N VAL A 101 -7.17 -2.04 -3.47
CA VAL A 101 -7.77 -3.29 -3.94
C VAL A 101 -6.63 -4.15 -4.50
N ALA A 102 -6.46 -5.34 -3.92
CA ALA A 102 -5.33 -6.21 -4.26
C ALA A 102 -5.79 -7.57 -4.75
N THR A 103 -4.97 -8.16 -5.62
CA THR A 103 -5.04 -9.57 -5.99
C THR A 103 -3.80 -10.26 -5.44
N VAL A 104 -3.99 -11.44 -4.83
CA VAL A 104 -2.93 -12.20 -4.17
C VAL A 104 -2.85 -13.58 -4.80
N ARG A 105 -1.61 -14.05 -4.99
CA ARG A 105 -1.35 -15.42 -5.49
C ARG A 105 -0.14 -15.96 -4.75
N ASP A 106 -0.26 -17.18 -4.28
CA ASP A 106 0.84 -17.88 -3.58
C ASP A 106 1.39 -17.06 -2.40
N GLY A 107 0.49 -16.41 -1.66
CA GLY A 107 0.86 -15.64 -0.46
C GLY A 107 1.55 -14.32 -0.74
N ARG A 108 1.50 -13.82 -1.98
CA ARG A 108 2.13 -12.54 -2.36
C ARG A 108 1.18 -11.69 -3.16
N ILE A 109 1.32 -10.37 -3.01
CA ILE A 109 0.53 -9.41 -3.79
C ILE A 109 1.06 -9.41 -5.23
N VAL A 110 0.20 -9.72 -6.18
CA VAL A 110 0.57 -9.69 -7.61
C VAL A 110 0.09 -8.42 -8.29
N ALA A 111 -0.95 -7.78 -7.74
CA ALA A 111 -1.45 -6.51 -8.27
C ALA A 111 -2.16 -5.77 -7.13
N LEU A 112 -1.97 -4.47 -7.09
CA LEU A 112 -2.70 -3.61 -6.16
C LEU A 112 -3.02 -2.30 -6.88
N SER A 113 -4.31 -1.94 -6.85
CA SER A 113 -4.78 -0.65 -7.36
C SER A 113 -5.18 0.23 -6.18
N ALA A 114 -4.61 1.42 -6.12
CA ALA A 114 -4.96 2.39 -5.09
C ALA A 114 -5.90 3.43 -5.71
N PHE A 115 -7.13 3.44 -5.24
CA PHE A 115 -8.12 4.44 -5.63
C PHE A 115 -8.03 5.59 -4.65
N ILE A 116 -8.06 6.81 -5.16
CA ILE A 116 -8.07 8.01 -4.33
C ILE A 116 -9.48 8.59 -4.42
N ASP A 117 -10.10 8.79 -3.26
CA ASP A 117 -11.46 9.32 -3.22
C ASP A 117 -11.47 10.76 -3.75
N PRO A 118 -12.48 11.13 -4.52
CA PRO A 118 -12.57 12.51 -4.99
C PRO A 118 -12.74 13.46 -3.82
N THR A 119 -12.09 14.60 -3.90
CA THR A 119 -12.30 15.69 -2.94
C THR A 119 -13.49 16.52 -3.41
N SER A 120 -14.34 16.86 -2.47
CA SER A 120 -15.50 17.70 -2.77
C SER A 120 -15.11 19.17 -2.82
#